data_37b5eb33bbf88f1c768e4e8b304d2a98
#
_entry.id   37b5eb33bbf88f1c768e4e8b304d2a98
#
_cell.length_a   1.000
_cell.length_b   1.000
_cell.length_c   1.000
_cell.angle_alpha   90.00
_cell.angle_beta   90.00
_cell.angle_gamma   90.00
#
_symmetry.space_group_name_H-M   'P 1'
#
loop_
_entity.id
_entity.type
_entity.pdbx_description
1 polymer ?
#
loop_
_entity_poly.entity_id
_entity_poly.type
_entity_poly.pdbx_seq_one_letter_code
_entity_poly.pdbx_strand_id
1 'polypeptide(L)'
;MNYSTQLADLQNHVAETEATVKAATNETHDQLKQRIGRAQSDVDRAAADARNKADATGDRARSTWEKVRADAAAKAADVKGKAEKRGNQLDAKVANKDAEWAEADAASAIDFAEWAVGNARLAILDAIDARVYADATAMRAGT
;
A
#
# COMPACT_ATOMS: atom_id res chain seq x y z
N MET A 1 -5.37 -9.81 19.41
CA MET A 1 -5.02 -9.43 18.03
C MET A 1 -3.92 -10.32 17.52
N ASN A 2 -4.06 -10.82 16.30
CA ASN A 2 -3.06 -11.73 15.75
C ASN A 2 -2.17 -11.02 14.72
N TYR A 3 -1.14 -10.36 15.20
CA TYR A 3 -0.20 -9.64 14.36
C TYR A 3 0.57 -10.55 13.41
N SER A 4 0.84 -11.80 13.84
CA SER A 4 1.54 -12.78 13.00
C SER A 4 0.76 -13.11 11.73
N THR A 5 -0.56 -13.28 11.84
CA THR A 5 -1.42 -13.54 10.69
C THR A 5 -1.45 -12.33 9.74
N GLN A 6 -1.59 -11.12 10.29
CA GLN A 6 -1.58 -9.90 9.50
C GLN A 6 -0.25 -9.69 8.77
N LEU A 7 0.88 -9.98 9.44
CA LEU A 7 2.20 -9.88 8.83
C LEU A 7 2.42 -10.95 7.76
N ALA A 8 1.90 -12.16 7.96
CA ALA A 8 1.94 -13.21 6.94
C ALA A 8 1.15 -12.82 5.69
N ASP A 9 -0.02 -12.21 5.85
CA ASP A 9 -0.81 -11.70 4.75
C ASP A 9 -0.06 -10.61 3.98
N LEU A 10 0.61 -9.70 4.70
CA LEU A 10 1.44 -8.67 4.09
C LEU A 10 2.59 -9.28 3.27
N GLN A 11 3.27 -10.30 3.80
CA GLN A 11 4.32 -11.02 3.09
C GLN A 11 3.80 -11.66 1.81
N ASN A 12 2.59 -12.24 1.84
CA ASN A 12 1.94 -12.81 0.67
C ASN A 12 1.66 -11.75 -0.40
N HIS A 13 1.21 -10.57 -0.01
CA HIS A 13 0.99 -9.46 -0.93
C HIS A 13 2.29 -9.00 -1.60
N VAL A 14 3.38 -8.96 -0.84
CA VAL A 14 4.71 -8.63 -1.39
C VAL A 14 5.17 -9.69 -2.38
N ALA A 15 4.98 -10.98 -2.06
CA ALA A 15 5.32 -12.08 -2.97
C ALA A 15 4.50 -12.03 -4.26
N GLU A 16 3.21 -11.74 -4.18
CA GLU A 16 2.34 -11.54 -5.35
C GLU A 16 2.81 -10.38 -6.20
N THR A 17 3.23 -9.29 -5.58
CA THR A 17 3.77 -8.12 -6.27
C THR A 17 5.06 -8.48 -7.01
N GLU A 18 5.95 -9.25 -6.39
CA GLU A 18 7.17 -9.72 -7.02
C GLU A 18 6.88 -10.59 -8.26
N ALA A 19 5.92 -11.51 -8.15
CA ALA A 19 5.49 -12.34 -9.26
C ALA A 19 4.88 -11.51 -10.39
N THR A 20 4.09 -10.49 -10.05
CA THR A 20 3.52 -9.55 -11.01
C THR A 20 4.61 -8.77 -11.75
N VAL A 21 5.64 -8.31 -11.04
CA VAL A 21 6.76 -7.58 -11.64
C VAL A 21 7.51 -8.46 -12.64
N LYS A 22 7.78 -9.70 -12.27
CA LYS A 22 8.46 -10.65 -13.18
C LYS A 22 7.65 -10.90 -14.46
N ALA A 23 6.34 -11.09 -14.34
CA ALA A 23 5.47 -11.26 -15.49
C ALA A 23 5.39 -9.97 -16.33
N ALA A 24 5.26 -8.83 -15.70
CA ALA A 24 5.10 -7.53 -16.36
C ALA A 24 6.31 -7.13 -17.19
N THR A 25 7.51 -7.54 -16.81
CA THR A 25 8.76 -7.18 -17.50
C THR A 25 8.77 -7.59 -18.97
N ASN A 26 8.02 -8.62 -19.33
CA ASN A 26 7.96 -9.15 -20.69
C ASN A 26 6.69 -8.80 -21.45
N GLU A 27 5.85 -7.92 -20.90
CA GLU A 27 4.56 -7.56 -21.49
C GLU A 27 4.62 -6.33 -22.38
N THR A 28 3.67 -6.23 -23.32
CA THR A 28 3.50 -5.06 -24.18
C THR A 28 2.84 -3.92 -23.40
N HIS A 29 2.90 -2.70 -23.97
CA HIS A 29 2.23 -1.54 -23.37
C HIS A 29 0.73 -1.77 -23.15
N ASP A 30 0.04 -2.37 -24.11
CA ASP A 30 -1.41 -2.64 -23.99
C ASP A 30 -1.72 -3.64 -22.89
N GLN A 31 -0.90 -4.69 -22.76
CA GLN A 31 -1.04 -5.66 -21.66
C GLN A 31 -0.77 -5.01 -20.30
N LEU A 32 0.25 -4.15 -20.21
CA LEU A 32 0.57 -3.40 -19.00
C LEU A 32 -0.54 -2.43 -18.61
N LYS A 33 -1.16 -1.78 -19.58
CA LYS A 33 -2.32 -0.91 -19.35
C LYS A 33 -3.48 -1.66 -18.69
N GLN A 34 -3.75 -2.87 -19.17
CA GLN A 34 -4.79 -3.74 -18.57
C GLN A 34 -4.41 -4.15 -17.16
N ARG A 35 -3.13 -4.47 -16.93
CA ARG A 35 -2.63 -4.84 -15.61
C ARG A 35 -2.72 -3.69 -14.63
N ILE A 36 -2.41 -2.46 -15.05
CA ILE A 36 -2.57 -1.24 -14.24
C ILE A 36 -4.04 -1.06 -13.84
N GLY A 37 -4.98 -1.26 -14.79
CA GLY A 37 -6.41 -1.16 -14.50
C GLY A 37 -6.87 -2.17 -13.46
N ARG A 38 -6.39 -3.40 -13.54
CA ARG A 38 -6.69 -4.46 -12.55
C ARG A 38 -6.08 -4.13 -11.19
N ALA A 39 -4.84 -3.66 -11.16
CA ALA A 39 -4.17 -3.25 -9.92
C ALA A 39 -4.93 -2.11 -9.24
N GLN A 40 -5.44 -1.16 -10.00
CA GLN A 40 -6.28 -0.08 -9.47
C GLN A 40 -7.55 -0.63 -8.81
N SER A 41 -8.22 -1.57 -9.49
CA SER A 41 -9.42 -2.22 -8.92
C SER A 41 -9.10 -2.97 -7.63
N ASP A 42 -7.96 -3.64 -7.56
CA ASP A 42 -7.50 -4.35 -6.37
C ASP A 42 -7.23 -3.38 -5.21
N VAL A 43 -6.60 -2.24 -5.51
CA VAL A 43 -6.36 -1.17 -4.51
C VAL A 43 -7.69 -0.60 -4.01
N ASP A 44 -8.64 -0.34 -4.89
CA ASP A 44 -9.96 0.18 -4.51
C ASP A 44 -10.69 -0.80 -3.59
N ARG A 45 -10.61 -2.09 -3.90
CA ARG A 45 -11.23 -3.16 -3.09
C ARG A 45 -10.57 -3.28 -1.74
N ALA A 46 -9.24 -3.28 -1.70
CA ALA A 46 -8.47 -3.31 -0.46
C ALA A 46 -8.76 -2.07 0.39
N ALA A 47 -8.95 -0.91 -0.25
CA ALA A 47 -9.32 0.33 0.42
C ALA A 47 -10.69 0.22 1.09
N ALA A 48 -11.68 -0.37 0.41
CA ALA A 48 -13.02 -0.58 0.98
C ALA A 48 -12.97 -1.52 2.19
N ASP A 49 -12.24 -2.63 2.09
CA ASP A 49 -12.08 -3.58 3.19
C ASP A 49 -11.41 -2.94 4.40
N ALA A 50 -10.34 -2.18 4.18
CA ALA A 50 -9.61 -1.50 5.25
C ALA A 50 -10.47 -0.41 5.91
N ARG A 51 -11.30 0.29 5.14
CA ARG A 51 -12.26 1.27 5.69
C ARG A 51 -13.24 0.61 6.64
N ASN A 52 -13.78 -0.54 6.26
CA ASN A 52 -14.71 -1.29 7.11
C ASN A 52 -14.04 -1.69 8.44
N LYS A 53 -12.78 -2.12 8.38
CA LYS A 53 -12.00 -2.45 9.59
C LYS A 53 -11.72 -1.22 10.45
N ALA A 54 -11.39 -0.08 9.84
CA ALA A 54 -11.17 1.18 10.54
C ALA A 54 -12.43 1.68 11.21
N ASP A 55 -13.58 1.60 10.56
CA ASP A 55 -14.88 1.99 11.12
C ASP A 55 -15.21 1.15 12.36
N ALA A 56 -14.87 -0.12 12.35
CA ALA A 56 -15.05 -1.02 13.50
C ALA A 56 -14.09 -0.71 14.66
N THR A 57 -12.93 -0.08 14.38
CA THR A 57 -11.90 0.21 15.38
C THR A 57 -12.11 1.54 16.11
N GLY A 58 -12.75 2.51 15.46
CA GLY A 58 -13.08 3.80 16.05
C GLY A 58 -12.62 5.02 15.23
N ASP A 59 -12.95 6.20 15.72
CA ASP A 59 -12.79 7.46 14.99
C ASP A 59 -11.33 7.79 14.65
N ARG A 60 -10.41 7.46 15.54
CA ARG A 60 -8.98 7.75 15.33
C ARG A 60 -8.42 6.94 14.16
N ALA A 61 -8.73 5.65 14.11
CA ALA A 61 -8.32 4.77 13.02
C ALA A 61 -8.97 5.20 11.70
N ARG A 62 -10.23 5.58 11.75
CA ARG A 62 -10.96 6.08 10.58
C ARG A 62 -10.32 7.34 10.00
N SER A 63 -9.98 8.31 10.84
CA SER A 63 -9.39 9.57 10.42
C SER A 63 -8.02 9.36 9.76
N THR A 64 -7.18 8.53 10.36
CA THR A 64 -5.87 8.17 9.80
C THR A 64 -6.03 7.47 8.45
N TRP A 65 -6.97 6.54 8.38
CA TRP A 65 -7.23 5.77 7.18
C TRP A 65 -7.73 6.63 6.01
N GLU A 66 -8.61 7.60 6.27
CA GLU A 66 -9.13 8.49 5.23
C GLU A 66 -8.01 9.28 4.53
N LYS A 67 -7.02 9.72 5.29
CA LYS A 67 -5.85 10.41 4.71
C LYS A 67 -5.05 9.48 3.79
N VAL A 68 -4.73 8.29 4.26
CA VAL A 68 -3.99 7.29 3.49
C VAL A 68 -4.76 6.92 2.21
N ARG A 69 -6.06 6.73 2.33
CA ARG A 69 -6.93 6.40 1.20
C ARG A 69 -6.95 7.51 0.14
N ALA A 70 -7.06 8.75 0.56
CA ALA A 70 -7.08 9.89 -0.37
C ALA A 70 -5.79 9.96 -1.17
N ASP A 71 -4.64 9.78 -0.52
CA ASP A 71 -3.34 9.78 -1.17
C ASP A 71 -3.20 8.59 -2.15
N ALA A 72 -3.66 7.41 -1.75
CA ALA A 72 -3.63 6.22 -2.61
C ALA A 72 -4.53 6.38 -3.84
N ALA A 73 -5.72 6.94 -3.68
CA ALA A 73 -6.64 7.19 -4.79
C ALA A 73 -6.06 8.21 -5.78
N ALA A 74 -5.45 9.28 -5.29
CA ALA A 74 -4.79 10.28 -6.13
C ALA A 74 -3.63 9.66 -6.91
N LYS A 75 -2.83 8.81 -6.28
CA LYS A 75 -1.72 8.10 -6.92
C LYS A 75 -2.21 7.15 -8.02
N ALA A 76 -3.26 6.39 -7.73
CA ALA A 76 -3.85 5.46 -8.70
C ALA A 76 -4.39 6.19 -9.94
N ALA A 77 -5.08 7.31 -9.74
CA ALA A 77 -5.59 8.13 -10.84
C ALA A 77 -4.45 8.73 -11.68
N ASP A 78 -3.40 9.20 -11.04
CA ASP A 78 -2.22 9.75 -11.71
C ASP A 78 -1.53 8.71 -12.60
N VAL A 79 -1.28 7.51 -12.06
CA VAL A 79 -0.65 6.40 -12.79
C VAL A 79 -1.50 5.99 -14.00
N LYS A 80 -2.81 5.86 -13.81
CA LYS A 80 -3.72 5.51 -14.90
C LYS A 80 -3.72 6.56 -16.01
N GLY A 81 -3.80 7.84 -15.64
CA GLY A 81 -3.77 8.94 -16.60
C GLY A 81 -2.46 9.01 -17.39
N LYS A 82 -1.34 8.79 -16.73
CA LYS A 82 -0.02 8.74 -17.37
C LYS A 82 0.09 7.57 -18.33
N ALA A 83 -0.39 6.40 -17.96
CA ALA A 83 -0.37 5.21 -18.81
C ALA A 83 -1.20 5.42 -20.09
N GLU A 84 -2.37 6.07 -19.98
CA GLU A 84 -3.20 6.38 -21.14
C GLU A 84 -2.52 7.37 -22.08
N LYS A 85 -1.91 8.41 -21.56
CA LYS A 85 -1.20 9.42 -22.36
C LYS A 85 0.05 8.85 -23.03
N ARG A 86 0.71 7.90 -22.36
CA ARG A 86 1.94 7.29 -22.84
C ARG A 86 1.76 6.59 -24.18
N GLY A 87 0.60 5.97 -24.41
CA GLY A 87 0.27 5.30 -25.65
C GLY A 87 0.21 6.23 -26.87
N ASN A 88 0.06 7.54 -26.66
CA ASN A 88 0.01 8.55 -27.71
C ASN A 88 1.34 9.28 -27.92
N GLN A 89 2.38 8.95 -27.13
CA GLN A 89 3.66 9.63 -27.21
C GLN A 89 4.51 9.07 -28.35
N LEU A 90 4.87 9.91 -29.32
CA LEU A 90 5.66 9.54 -30.48
C LEU A 90 7.11 10.04 -30.42
N ASP A 91 7.44 10.92 -29.48
CA ASP A 91 8.79 11.44 -29.30
C ASP A 91 9.57 10.56 -28.33
N ALA A 92 10.63 9.92 -28.82
CA ALA A 92 11.46 9.00 -28.04
C ALA A 92 12.15 9.68 -26.85
N LYS A 93 12.55 10.94 -26.97
CA LYS A 93 13.19 11.67 -25.87
C LYS A 93 12.21 11.96 -24.74
N VAL A 94 10.98 12.35 -25.08
CA VAL A 94 9.91 12.59 -24.10
C VAL A 94 9.50 11.28 -23.45
N ALA A 95 9.38 10.21 -24.23
CA ALA A 95 9.07 8.89 -23.72
C ALA A 95 10.14 8.38 -22.72
N ASN A 96 11.41 8.61 -23.03
CA ASN A 96 12.52 8.24 -22.16
C ASN A 96 12.50 9.03 -20.84
N LYS A 97 12.22 10.33 -20.90
CA LYS A 97 12.09 11.15 -19.69
C LYS A 97 10.91 10.71 -18.82
N ASP A 98 9.79 10.39 -19.44
CA ASP A 98 8.64 9.86 -18.74
C ASP A 98 8.98 8.54 -18.03
N ALA A 99 9.74 7.67 -18.70
CA ALA A 99 10.21 6.42 -18.09
C ALA A 99 11.11 6.67 -16.88
N GLU A 100 12.08 7.59 -17.01
CA GLU A 100 12.97 7.94 -15.90
C GLU A 100 12.21 8.46 -14.68
N TRP A 101 11.22 9.32 -14.90
CA TRP A 101 10.39 9.85 -13.81
C TRP A 101 9.53 8.77 -13.18
N ALA A 102 8.94 7.87 -13.98
CA ALA A 102 8.16 6.76 -13.46
C ALA A 102 9.01 5.80 -12.64
N GLU A 103 10.24 5.53 -13.08
CA GLU A 103 11.20 4.71 -12.34
C GLU A 103 11.59 5.35 -11.00
N ALA A 104 11.82 6.66 -10.98
CA ALA A 104 12.10 7.40 -9.75
C ALA A 104 10.90 7.36 -8.79
N ASP A 105 9.68 7.51 -9.31
CA ASP A 105 8.46 7.39 -8.51
C ASP A 105 8.32 6.00 -7.91
N ALA A 106 8.62 4.95 -8.70
CA ALA A 106 8.57 3.57 -8.23
C ALA A 106 9.57 3.33 -7.09
N ALA A 107 10.80 3.81 -7.25
CA ALA A 107 11.83 3.71 -6.21
C ALA A 107 11.39 4.42 -4.92
N SER A 108 10.83 5.62 -5.04
CA SER A 108 10.31 6.37 -3.90
C SER A 108 9.15 5.64 -3.21
N ALA A 109 8.28 5.00 -3.99
CA ALA A 109 7.17 4.23 -3.43
C ALA A 109 7.65 3.01 -2.63
N ILE A 110 8.70 2.34 -3.11
CA ILE A 110 9.32 1.21 -2.39
C ILE A 110 9.95 1.71 -1.08
N ASP A 111 10.68 2.81 -1.11
CA ASP A 111 11.27 3.41 0.09
C ASP A 111 10.19 3.79 1.11
N PHE A 112 9.09 4.36 0.63
CA PHE A 112 7.95 4.68 1.48
C PHE A 112 7.34 3.42 2.10
N ALA A 113 7.23 2.33 1.34
CA ALA A 113 6.72 1.06 1.84
C ALA A 113 7.62 0.48 2.94
N GLU A 114 8.94 0.58 2.78
CA GLU A 114 9.90 0.17 3.82
C GLU A 114 9.71 0.98 5.10
N TRP A 115 9.55 2.29 4.96
CA TRP A 115 9.26 3.16 6.10
C TRP A 115 7.94 2.78 6.77
N ALA A 116 6.91 2.50 5.99
CA ALA A 116 5.59 2.11 6.51
C ALA A 116 5.66 0.80 7.30
N VAL A 117 6.44 -0.18 6.82
CA VAL A 117 6.68 -1.44 7.54
C VAL A 117 7.39 -1.17 8.88
N GLY A 118 8.41 -0.32 8.88
CA GLY A 118 9.09 0.09 10.12
C GLY A 118 8.15 0.79 11.10
N ASN A 119 7.30 1.67 10.59
CA ASN A 119 6.30 2.36 11.39
C ASN A 119 5.27 1.38 11.98
N ALA A 120 4.86 0.38 11.20
CA ALA A 120 3.96 -0.67 11.68
C ALA A 120 4.61 -1.47 12.82
N ARG A 121 5.90 -1.76 12.72
CA ARG A 121 6.66 -2.44 13.78
C ARG A 121 6.59 -1.67 15.08
N LEU A 122 6.84 -0.35 15.04
CA LEU A 122 6.75 0.49 16.22
C LEU A 122 5.34 0.49 16.83
N ALA A 123 4.32 0.59 15.99
CA ALA A 123 2.93 0.58 16.44
C ALA A 123 2.55 -0.76 17.11
N ILE A 124 3.02 -1.87 16.56
CA ILE A 124 2.77 -3.20 17.12
C ILE A 124 3.45 -3.33 18.49
N LEU A 125 4.70 -2.91 18.60
CA LEU A 125 5.44 -2.94 19.87
C LEU A 125 4.78 -2.07 20.93
N ASP A 126 4.31 -0.89 20.54
CA ASP A 126 3.57 0.00 21.42
C ASP A 126 2.27 -0.65 21.92
N ALA A 127 1.53 -1.30 21.04
CA ALA A 127 0.29 -2.00 21.41
C ALA A 127 0.55 -3.16 22.37
N ILE A 128 1.60 -3.92 22.15
CA ILE A 128 2.00 -5.02 23.02
C ILE A 128 2.39 -4.47 24.40
N ASP A 129 3.21 -3.43 24.45
CA ASP A 129 3.61 -2.77 25.69
C ASP A 129 2.39 -2.24 26.46
N ALA A 130 1.48 -1.56 25.77
CA ALA A 130 0.27 -1.04 26.39
C ALA A 130 -0.59 -2.16 26.99
N ARG A 131 -0.71 -3.29 26.32
CA ARG A 131 -1.48 -4.44 26.82
C ARG A 131 -0.80 -5.07 28.02
N VAL A 132 0.50 -5.28 27.97
CA VAL A 132 1.27 -5.81 29.09
C VAL A 132 1.13 -4.91 30.32
N TYR A 133 1.23 -3.61 30.14
CA TYR A 133 1.08 -2.64 31.23
C TYR A 133 -0.34 -2.66 31.81
N ALA A 134 -1.35 -2.67 30.95
CA ALA A 134 -2.75 -2.73 31.38
C ALA A 134 -3.05 -4.00 32.20
N ASP A 135 -2.57 -5.14 31.74
CA ASP A 135 -2.76 -6.42 32.44
C ASP A 135 -2.04 -6.43 33.80
N ALA A 136 -0.82 -5.91 33.86
CA ALA A 136 -0.06 -5.78 35.11
C ALA A 136 -0.78 -4.85 36.09
N THR A 137 -1.33 -3.75 35.63
CA THR A 137 -2.08 -2.78 36.45
C THR A 137 -3.37 -3.40 36.97
N ALA A 138 -4.09 -4.16 36.13
CA ALA A 138 -5.29 -4.88 36.55
C ALA A 138 -4.99 -5.93 37.62
N MET A 139 -3.89 -6.66 37.50
CA MET A 139 -3.44 -7.62 38.50
C MET A 139 -3.14 -6.94 39.85
N ARG A 140 -2.48 -5.79 39.84
CA ARG A 140 -2.21 -5.00 41.06
C ARG A 140 -3.49 -4.54 41.73
N ALA A 141 -4.47 -4.06 40.92
CA ALA A 141 -5.76 -3.59 41.46
C ALA A 141 -6.58 -4.71 42.03
N GLY A 142 -6.41 -5.95 41.54
CA GLY A 142 -7.10 -7.15 42.04
C GLY A 142 -6.52 -7.74 43.33
N THR A 143 -5.37 -7.26 43.75
CA THR A 143 -4.75 -7.69 45.02
C THR A 143 -4.93 -6.63 46.09
#